data_da05651cd36a05f780b9939fc060d68c
#
_entry.id   da05651cd36a05f780b9939fc060d68c
#
_cell.length_a   1.000
_cell.length_b   1.000
_cell.length_c   1.000
_cell.angle_alpha   90.00
_cell.angle_beta   90.00
_cell.angle_gamma   90.00
#
_symmetry.space_group_name_H-M   'P 1'
#
loop_
_entity.id
_entity.type
_entity.pdbx_description
1 polymer ?
#
loop_
_entity_poly.entity_id
_entity_poly.type
_entity_poly.pdbx_seq_one_letter_code
_entity_poly.pdbx_strand_id
1 'polypeptide(L)'
;MKYKNNIFDVGAFNGLDGLILAIKNPESMVHAFEANPNLIKEIKRNKKKIELFKKIKIKNYKINNYAVSNKNSFLKFNIAKNPTVSSLNEFSNNIDITWPGYREAHCKVVKKIKVKSITLEKYCNDNKINIINYLHIDTQGSDLKVLKGLKKKIKIVQKGVLEAALNTKNSLYKKNHTIKEAKFFLTKNKFKISKIEDIDENIKNEKNIFFYKKNYPNLKKINIKYNLRYYNRIISDRTNSKDKFINFLSKLF
;
A
#
# COMPACT_ATOMS: atom_id res chain seq x y z
N MET A 1 -6.59 16.67 19.59
CA MET A 1 -5.16 16.37 19.82
C MET A 1 -4.47 16.37 18.46
N LYS A 2 -3.42 17.16 18.25
CA LYS A 2 -2.71 17.20 16.96
C LYS A 2 -1.68 16.05 16.93
N TYR A 3 -1.83 15.11 16.01
CA TYR A 3 -0.88 13.99 15.86
C TYR A 3 0.49 14.53 15.43
N LYS A 4 1.56 13.97 16.03
CA LYS A 4 2.94 14.44 15.79
C LYS A 4 3.54 13.86 14.50
N ASN A 5 3.03 12.70 14.07
CA ASN A 5 3.56 11.95 12.93
C ASN A 5 2.45 11.62 11.94
N ASN A 6 2.83 11.40 10.67
CA ASN A 6 1.93 10.94 9.63
C ASN A 6 2.50 9.67 8.99
N ILE A 7 1.66 8.66 8.90
CA ILE A 7 1.92 7.39 8.21
C ILE A 7 0.95 7.31 7.04
N PHE A 8 1.46 7.03 5.86
CA PHE A 8 0.64 6.86 4.67
C PHE A 8 0.66 5.40 4.25
N ASP A 9 -0.54 4.82 4.08
CA ASP A 9 -0.79 3.46 3.63
C ASP A 9 -1.55 3.57 2.29
N VAL A 10 -0.81 3.43 1.19
CA VAL A 10 -1.29 3.68 -0.17
C VAL A 10 -1.50 2.36 -0.90
N GLY A 11 -2.74 2.02 -1.20
CA GLY A 11 -3.20 0.69 -1.60
C GLY A 11 -3.61 -0.13 -0.38
N ALA A 12 -4.45 0.46 0.48
CA ALA A 12 -4.75 -0.10 1.80
C ALA A 12 -5.56 -1.41 1.77
N PHE A 13 -6.06 -1.84 0.61
CA PHE A 13 -6.82 -3.08 0.42
C PHE A 13 -7.94 -3.21 1.46
N ASN A 14 -7.88 -4.18 2.36
CA ASN A 14 -8.86 -4.40 3.43
C ASN A 14 -8.57 -3.60 4.71
N GLY A 15 -7.51 -2.79 4.73
CA GLY A 15 -7.10 -1.85 5.76
C GLY A 15 -6.41 -2.44 6.98
N LEU A 16 -6.15 -3.76 7.02
CA LEU A 16 -5.59 -4.38 8.23
C LEU A 16 -4.20 -3.86 8.56
N ASP A 17 -3.34 -3.68 7.57
CA ASP A 17 -1.98 -3.17 7.77
C ASP A 17 -1.99 -1.76 8.36
N GLY A 18 -2.76 -0.86 7.77
CA GLY A 18 -2.91 0.49 8.27
C GLY A 18 -3.56 0.55 9.65
N LEU A 19 -4.53 -0.33 9.96
CA LEU A 19 -5.15 -0.41 11.29
C LEU A 19 -4.16 -0.89 12.35
N ILE A 20 -3.30 -1.88 12.02
CA ILE A 20 -2.22 -2.33 12.90
C ILE A 20 -1.22 -1.20 13.13
N LEU A 21 -0.82 -0.50 12.07
CA LEU A 21 0.05 0.66 12.18
C LEU A 21 -0.55 1.73 13.11
N ALA A 22 -1.86 1.99 13.00
CA ALA A 22 -2.54 2.96 13.86
C ALA A 22 -2.52 2.55 15.34
N ILE A 23 -2.76 1.26 15.63
CA ILE A 23 -2.75 0.74 17.00
C ILE A 23 -1.34 0.77 17.60
N LYS A 24 -0.34 0.34 16.83
CA LYS A 24 1.06 0.29 17.29
C LYS A 24 1.74 1.67 17.36
N ASN A 25 1.15 2.69 16.75
CA ASN A 25 1.68 4.06 16.72
C ASN A 25 0.59 5.08 17.09
N PRO A 26 0.12 5.11 18.34
CA PRO A 26 -1.01 5.93 18.76
C PRO A 26 -0.77 7.45 18.61
N GLU A 27 0.49 7.89 18.57
CA GLU A 27 0.87 9.29 18.33
C GLU A 27 0.88 9.69 16.84
N SER A 28 0.65 8.74 15.94
CA SER A 28 0.69 8.95 14.50
C SER A 28 -0.70 8.93 13.90
N MET A 29 -1.01 9.85 12.98
CA MET A 29 -2.18 9.73 12.12
C MET A 29 -1.84 8.81 10.94
N VAL A 30 -2.62 7.77 10.74
CA VAL A 30 -2.52 6.88 9.59
C VAL A 30 -3.52 7.32 8.54
N HIS A 31 -3.03 7.63 7.35
CA HIS A 31 -3.82 8.00 6.16
C HIS A 31 -3.86 6.82 5.21
N ALA A 32 -4.94 6.06 5.22
CA ALA A 32 -5.16 4.94 4.34
C ALA A 32 -5.85 5.37 3.04
N PHE A 33 -5.33 4.95 1.90
CA PHE A 33 -5.88 5.24 0.57
C PHE A 33 -6.25 3.94 -0.13
N GLU A 34 -7.51 3.84 -0.57
CA GLU A 34 -8.01 2.70 -1.31
C GLU A 34 -8.90 3.18 -2.46
N ALA A 35 -8.62 2.67 -3.67
CA ALA A 35 -9.35 3.07 -4.88
C ALA A 35 -10.70 2.37 -5.01
N ASN A 36 -10.79 1.11 -4.59
CA ASN A 36 -11.98 0.28 -4.71
C ASN A 36 -13.03 0.65 -3.65
N PRO A 37 -14.21 1.20 -4.02
CA PRO A 37 -15.23 1.61 -3.04
C PRO A 37 -15.80 0.44 -2.23
N ASN A 38 -15.75 -0.78 -2.76
CA ASN A 38 -16.18 -1.98 -2.01
C ASN A 38 -15.21 -2.31 -0.89
N LEU A 39 -13.91 -2.16 -1.13
CA LEU A 39 -12.89 -2.35 -0.09
C LEU A 39 -12.95 -1.25 0.99
N ILE A 40 -13.37 -0.04 0.65
CA ILE A 40 -13.63 1.01 1.67
C ILE A 40 -14.68 0.55 2.70
N LYS A 41 -15.74 -0.14 2.24
CA LYS A 41 -16.75 -0.72 3.15
C LYS A 41 -16.13 -1.81 4.03
N GLU A 42 -15.25 -2.61 3.46
CA GLU A 42 -14.53 -3.66 4.17
C GLU A 42 -13.56 -3.09 5.23
N ILE A 43 -12.78 -2.07 4.89
CA ILE A 43 -11.91 -1.35 5.83
C ILE A 43 -12.71 -0.86 7.05
N LYS A 44 -13.87 -0.22 6.82
CA LYS A 44 -14.75 0.27 7.90
C LYS A 44 -15.25 -0.88 8.78
N ARG A 45 -15.64 -2.00 8.16
CA ARG A 45 -16.08 -3.20 8.88
C ARG A 45 -14.95 -3.81 9.71
N ASN A 46 -13.75 -3.95 9.15
CA ASN A 46 -12.59 -4.48 9.84
C ASN A 46 -12.17 -3.57 11.01
N LYS A 47 -12.17 -2.25 10.80
CA LYS A 47 -11.94 -1.28 11.89
C LYS A 47 -12.90 -1.50 13.05
N LYS A 48 -14.22 -1.60 12.78
CA LYS A 48 -15.24 -1.84 13.81
C LYS A 48 -15.03 -3.18 14.54
N LYS A 49 -14.70 -4.25 13.79
CA LYS A 49 -14.41 -5.57 14.39
C LYS A 49 -13.21 -5.51 15.35
N ILE A 50 -12.11 -4.85 14.93
CA ILE A 50 -10.91 -4.68 15.76
C ILE A 50 -11.22 -3.83 17.00
N GLU A 51 -11.93 -2.72 16.85
CA GLU A 51 -12.34 -1.86 17.97
C GLU A 51 -13.16 -2.62 19.02
N LEU A 52 -14.10 -3.47 18.58
CA LEU A 52 -14.89 -4.31 19.46
C LEU A 52 -14.04 -5.39 20.14
N PHE A 53 -13.21 -6.09 19.39
CA PHE A 53 -12.36 -7.15 19.91
C PHE A 53 -11.35 -6.63 20.94
N LYS A 54 -10.69 -5.52 20.64
CA LYS A 54 -9.67 -4.91 21.52
C LYS A 54 -10.26 -4.00 22.60
N LYS A 55 -11.57 -3.74 22.59
CA LYS A 55 -12.25 -2.76 23.47
C LYS A 55 -11.61 -1.37 23.43
N ILE A 56 -11.19 -0.93 22.24
CA ILE A 56 -10.54 0.37 22.00
C ILE A 56 -11.28 1.17 20.94
N LYS A 57 -10.96 2.48 20.82
CA LYS A 57 -11.36 3.34 19.70
C LYS A 57 -10.13 3.77 18.92
N ILE A 58 -10.09 3.43 17.63
CA ILE A 58 -9.01 3.82 16.73
C ILE A 58 -9.33 5.19 16.13
N LYS A 59 -8.88 6.27 16.78
CA LYS A 59 -9.14 7.66 16.37
C LYS A 59 -8.14 8.20 15.36
N ASN A 60 -6.97 7.58 15.26
CA ASN A 60 -5.82 7.98 14.46
C ASN A 60 -5.74 7.25 13.11
N TYR A 61 -6.89 6.91 12.50
CA TYR A 61 -6.97 6.21 11.22
C TYR A 61 -7.98 6.91 10.30
N LYS A 62 -7.49 7.53 9.22
CA LYS A 62 -8.29 8.26 8.23
C LYS A 62 -8.36 7.47 6.94
N ILE A 63 -9.58 7.13 6.53
CA ILE A 63 -9.86 6.37 5.30
C ILE A 63 -10.12 7.35 4.16
N ASN A 64 -9.44 7.19 3.03
CA ASN A 64 -9.54 8.04 1.86
C ASN A 64 -9.86 7.18 0.62
N ASN A 65 -11.03 7.39 0.00
CA ASN A 65 -11.40 6.68 -1.21
C ASN A 65 -10.83 7.38 -2.45
N TYR A 66 -9.55 7.18 -2.70
CA TYR A 66 -8.83 7.70 -3.85
C TYR A 66 -7.87 6.65 -4.40
N ALA A 67 -7.74 6.61 -5.71
CA ALA A 67 -6.54 6.09 -6.35
C ALA A 67 -5.43 7.13 -6.20
N VAL A 68 -4.30 6.78 -5.60
CA VAL A 68 -3.15 7.69 -5.55
C VAL A 68 -2.30 7.50 -6.78
N SER A 69 -1.98 8.61 -7.46
CA SER A 69 -1.20 8.60 -8.70
C SER A 69 -0.46 9.92 -8.90
N ASN A 70 0.10 10.13 -10.08
CA ASN A 70 0.75 11.40 -10.46
C ASN A 70 -0.21 12.43 -11.08
N LYS A 71 -1.52 12.18 -11.08
CA LYS A 71 -2.56 13.04 -11.66
C LYS A 71 -3.76 13.19 -10.74
N ASN A 72 -4.34 14.38 -10.73
CA ASN A 72 -5.62 14.68 -10.08
C ASN A 72 -6.73 14.59 -11.15
N SER A 73 -7.35 13.45 -11.31
CA SER A 73 -8.35 13.19 -12.37
C SER A 73 -9.23 12.01 -12.01
N PHE A 74 -10.10 11.61 -12.92
CA PHE A 74 -10.73 10.31 -12.88
C PHE A 74 -9.94 9.32 -13.73
N LEU A 75 -9.63 8.15 -13.18
CA LEU A 75 -8.87 7.09 -13.84
C LEU A 75 -9.71 5.81 -13.93
N LYS A 76 -9.41 5.00 -14.93
CA LYS A 76 -9.97 3.65 -15.07
C LYS A 76 -9.25 2.72 -14.09
N PHE A 77 -9.99 1.97 -13.31
CA PHE A 77 -9.49 1.00 -12.35
C PHE A 77 -10.03 -0.39 -12.69
N ASN A 78 -9.14 -1.36 -12.81
CA ASN A 78 -9.47 -2.74 -13.16
C ASN A 78 -9.63 -3.54 -11.87
N ILE A 79 -10.86 -3.97 -11.58
CA ILE A 79 -11.15 -4.90 -10.48
C ILE A 79 -10.93 -6.31 -10.98
N ALA A 80 -10.00 -7.01 -10.38
CA ALA A 80 -9.66 -8.40 -10.69
C ALA A 80 -10.51 -9.39 -9.89
N LYS A 81 -10.57 -10.64 -10.36
CA LYS A 81 -11.19 -11.77 -9.65
C LYS A 81 -10.62 -11.92 -8.24
N ASN A 82 -9.30 -11.83 -8.10
CA ASN A 82 -8.65 -11.60 -6.82
C ASN A 82 -8.47 -10.10 -6.59
N PRO A 83 -9.18 -9.49 -5.63
CA PRO A 83 -9.10 -8.05 -5.41
C PRO A 83 -7.70 -7.53 -5.06
N THR A 84 -6.81 -8.37 -4.53
CA THR A 84 -5.44 -7.99 -4.13
C THR A 84 -4.59 -7.52 -5.30
N VAL A 85 -4.88 -8.01 -6.52
CA VAL A 85 -4.15 -7.64 -7.75
C VAL A 85 -4.90 -6.63 -8.61
N SER A 86 -5.95 -5.99 -8.07
CA SER A 86 -6.68 -4.93 -8.77
C SER A 86 -5.80 -3.68 -8.94
N SER A 87 -5.85 -3.03 -10.11
CA SER A 87 -4.88 -1.99 -10.46
C SER A 87 -5.43 -0.93 -11.42
N LEU A 88 -4.76 0.24 -11.44
CA LEU A 88 -4.89 1.22 -12.51
C LEU A 88 -4.26 0.75 -13.83
N ASN A 89 -3.33 -0.20 -13.76
CA ASN A 89 -2.67 -0.75 -14.93
C ASN A 89 -3.45 -1.96 -15.48
N GLU A 90 -3.26 -2.24 -16.75
CA GLU A 90 -3.70 -3.49 -17.35
C GLU A 90 -2.70 -4.60 -17.03
N PHE A 91 -3.18 -5.83 -16.99
CA PHE A 91 -2.30 -6.99 -16.85
C PHE A 91 -1.43 -7.19 -18.10
N SER A 92 -0.23 -7.71 -17.89
CA SER A 92 0.70 -8.06 -18.97
C SER A 92 0.10 -9.12 -19.90
N ASN A 93 0.44 -9.06 -21.17
CA ASN A 93 0.04 -10.11 -22.11
C ASN A 93 0.80 -11.43 -21.84
N ASN A 94 1.98 -11.37 -21.23
CA ASN A 94 2.87 -12.51 -21.01
C ASN A 94 2.63 -13.21 -19.66
N ILE A 95 1.53 -12.95 -18.95
CA ILE A 95 1.24 -13.55 -17.64
C ILE A 95 1.31 -15.07 -17.69
N ASP A 96 0.75 -15.68 -18.72
CA ASP A 96 0.69 -17.15 -18.83
C ASP A 96 2.06 -17.81 -18.92
N ILE A 97 3.05 -17.07 -19.44
CA ILE A 97 4.45 -17.51 -19.54
C ILE A 97 5.20 -17.22 -18.24
N THR A 98 5.03 -16.02 -17.69
CA THR A 98 5.86 -15.52 -16.58
C THR A 98 5.29 -15.83 -15.20
N TRP A 99 3.98 -16.13 -15.13
CA TRP A 99 3.20 -16.44 -13.94
C TRP A 99 2.23 -17.59 -14.26
N PRO A 100 2.70 -18.82 -14.49
CA PRO A 100 1.85 -19.94 -14.93
C PRO A 100 0.66 -20.16 -14.00
N GLY A 101 -0.54 -20.29 -14.57
CA GLY A 101 -1.81 -20.46 -13.83
C GLY A 101 -2.34 -19.21 -13.11
N TYR A 102 -1.56 -18.13 -13.04
CA TYR A 102 -1.90 -16.94 -12.27
C TYR A 102 -3.03 -16.12 -12.91
N ARG A 103 -3.12 -16.14 -14.26
CA ARG A 103 -4.17 -15.42 -15.00
C ARG A 103 -5.56 -15.89 -14.60
N GLU A 104 -5.81 -17.20 -14.66
CA GLU A 104 -7.12 -17.78 -14.35
C GLU A 104 -7.47 -17.66 -12.87
N ALA A 105 -6.50 -17.85 -11.99
CA ALA A 105 -6.71 -17.81 -10.56
C ALA A 105 -6.95 -16.38 -10.05
N HIS A 106 -6.24 -15.37 -10.59
CA HIS A 106 -6.14 -14.05 -9.97
C HIS A 106 -6.45 -12.89 -10.90
N CYS A 107 -5.93 -12.92 -12.15
CA CYS A 107 -5.82 -11.73 -13.00
C CYS A 107 -7.01 -11.47 -13.93
N LYS A 108 -8.06 -12.28 -13.89
CA LYS A 108 -9.27 -12.03 -14.69
C LYS A 108 -9.94 -10.73 -14.22
N VAL A 109 -10.01 -9.73 -15.12
CA VAL A 109 -10.72 -8.47 -14.84
C VAL A 109 -12.21 -8.74 -14.86
N VAL A 110 -12.86 -8.62 -13.69
CA VAL A 110 -14.30 -8.84 -13.54
C VAL A 110 -15.12 -7.56 -13.69
N LYS A 111 -14.51 -6.40 -13.43
CA LYS A 111 -15.18 -5.11 -13.57
C LYS A 111 -14.15 -4.00 -13.81
N LYS A 112 -14.54 -3.02 -14.63
CA LYS A 112 -13.80 -1.77 -14.82
C LYS A 112 -14.64 -0.63 -14.29
N ILE A 113 -14.07 0.19 -13.41
CA ILE A 113 -14.75 1.33 -12.80
C ILE A 113 -13.95 2.62 -13.01
N LYS A 114 -14.62 3.75 -12.92
CA LYS A 114 -14.00 5.08 -12.89
C LYS A 114 -13.80 5.48 -11.43
N VAL A 115 -12.54 5.75 -11.03
CA VAL A 115 -12.19 6.15 -9.67
C VAL A 115 -11.56 7.53 -9.66
N LYS A 116 -11.81 8.29 -8.59
CA LYS A 116 -11.17 9.59 -8.40
C LYS A 116 -9.70 9.37 -8.02
N SER A 117 -8.80 10.06 -8.71
CA SER A 117 -7.37 10.03 -8.44
C SER A 117 -6.91 11.33 -7.80
N ILE A 118 -5.94 11.21 -6.88
CA ILE A 118 -5.30 12.34 -6.21
C ILE A 118 -3.78 12.15 -6.20
N THR A 119 -3.05 13.27 -6.32
CA THR A 119 -1.61 13.27 -6.05
C THR A 119 -1.36 13.45 -4.56
N LEU A 120 -0.31 12.83 -4.03
CA LEU A 120 0.07 13.05 -2.62
C LEU A 120 0.48 14.50 -2.36
N GLU A 121 1.01 15.23 -3.36
CA GLU A 121 1.27 16.67 -3.22
C GLU A 121 -0.01 17.43 -2.90
N LYS A 122 -1.08 17.23 -3.70
CA LYS A 122 -2.37 17.88 -3.47
C LYS A 122 -2.94 17.50 -2.10
N TYR A 123 -2.95 16.20 -1.79
CA TYR A 123 -3.46 15.71 -0.52
C TYR A 123 -2.73 16.33 0.68
N CYS A 124 -1.40 16.41 0.64
CA CYS A 124 -0.59 17.02 1.69
C CYS A 124 -0.87 18.52 1.83
N ASN A 125 -1.05 19.24 0.71
CA ASN A 125 -1.39 20.66 0.74
C ASN A 125 -2.78 20.90 1.36
N ASP A 126 -3.79 20.18 0.89
CA ASP A 126 -5.18 20.28 1.36
C ASP A 126 -5.30 19.97 2.88
N ASN A 127 -4.47 19.05 3.39
CA ASN A 127 -4.48 18.62 4.79
C ASN A 127 -3.37 19.28 5.64
N LYS A 128 -2.60 20.24 5.10
CA LYS A 128 -1.49 20.94 5.77
C LYS A 128 -0.43 19.98 6.35
N ILE A 129 -0.13 18.89 5.62
CA ILE A 129 0.85 17.89 6.04
C ILE A 129 2.23 18.30 5.57
N ASN A 130 3.15 18.46 6.53
CA ASN A 130 4.53 18.93 6.30
C ASN A 130 5.58 17.85 6.56
N ILE A 131 5.16 16.65 6.98
CA ILE A 131 6.05 15.51 7.20
C ILE A 131 5.28 14.22 6.96
N ILE A 132 5.91 13.26 6.25
CA ILE A 132 5.47 11.88 6.10
C ILE A 132 6.55 11.01 6.73
N ASN A 133 6.29 10.50 7.92
CA ASN A 133 7.26 9.72 8.67
C ASN A 133 7.45 8.32 8.08
N TYR A 134 6.38 7.74 7.55
CA TYR A 134 6.43 6.46 6.85
C TYR A 134 5.43 6.44 5.70
N LEU A 135 5.90 5.98 4.54
CA LEU A 135 5.12 5.86 3.32
C LEU A 135 5.17 4.40 2.85
N HIS A 136 4.08 3.69 3.05
CA HIS A 136 3.86 2.36 2.48
C HIS A 136 3.13 2.50 1.16
N ILE A 137 3.65 1.92 0.09
CA ILE A 137 3.05 1.98 -1.24
C ILE A 137 2.96 0.55 -1.77
N ASP A 138 1.72 0.11 -2.02
CA ASP A 138 1.36 -1.13 -2.70
C ASP A 138 0.16 -0.85 -3.60
N THR A 139 0.42 -0.32 -4.77
CA THR A 139 -0.63 0.08 -5.75
C THR A 139 -0.66 -0.80 -6.98
N GLN A 140 -0.05 -1.97 -6.84
CA GLN A 140 -0.09 -2.99 -7.87
C GLN A 140 0.40 -2.46 -9.23
N GLY A 141 1.70 -2.12 -9.25
CA GLY A 141 2.40 -1.66 -10.44
C GLY A 141 2.31 -0.15 -10.74
N SER A 142 1.75 0.66 -9.83
CA SER A 142 1.68 2.12 -9.98
C SER A 142 2.53 2.90 -8.97
N ASP A 143 3.35 2.26 -8.16
CA ASP A 143 4.03 2.81 -6.99
C ASP A 143 4.96 3.97 -7.32
N LEU A 144 5.72 3.86 -8.40
CA LEU A 144 6.57 4.98 -8.85
C LEU A 144 5.75 6.20 -9.30
N LYS A 145 4.50 5.99 -9.81
CA LYS A 145 3.59 7.11 -10.11
C LYS A 145 3.14 7.81 -8.84
N VAL A 146 2.93 7.06 -7.74
CA VAL A 146 2.63 7.63 -6.42
C VAL A 146 3.76 8.53 -5.95
N LEU A 147 5.01 8.06 -5.98
CA LEU A 147 6.19 8.86 -5.64
C LEU A 147 6.34 10.10 -6.52
N LYS A 148 6.18 9.95 -7.85
CA LYS A 148 6.20 11.09 -8.79
C LYS A 148 5.10 12.10 -8.50
N GLY A 149 3.95 11.65 -7.99
CA GLY A 149 2.83 12.50 -7.57
C GLY A 149 3.10 13.36 -6.33
N LEU A 150 4.18 13.11 -5.58
CA LEU A 150 4.62 13.98 -4.49
C LEU A 150 5.25 15.28 -4.99
N LYS A 151 5.81 15.31 -6.19
CA LYS A 151 6.52 16.47 -6.77
C LYS A 151 7.45 17.14 -5.75
N LYS A 152 7.26 18.45 -5.45
CA LYS A 152 8.08 19.18 -4.47
C LYS A 152 7.92 18.64 -3.03
N LYS A 153 6.80 17.99 -2.71
CA LYS A 153 6.55 17.35 -1.40
C LYS A 153 7.33 16.06 -1.18
N ILE A 154 8.04 15.53 -2.19
CA ILE A 154 8.91 14.35 -2.01
C ILE A 154 9.96 14.57 -0.90
N LYS A 155 10.35 15.81 -0.66
CA LYS A 155 11.30 16.20 0.38
C LYS A 155 10.78 16.00 1.81
N ILE A 156 9.46 15.96 2.04
CA ILE A 156 8.88 15.76 3.38
C ILE A 156 8.77 14.27 3.78
N VAL A 157 9.03 13.32 2.85
CA VAL A 157 9.03 11.89 3.15
C VAL A 157 10.34 11.52 3.84
N GLN A 158 10.23 10.81 4.98
CA GLN A 158 11.40 10.37 5.76
C GLN A 158 11.87 8.97 5.35
N LYS A 159 10.96 8.01 5.34
CA LYS A 159 11.22 6.63 4.94
C LYS A 159 9.99 5.98 4.34
N GLY A 160 10.18 4.87 3.65
CA GLY A 160 9.06 4.13 3.08
C GLY A 160 9.48 2.82 2.45
N VAL A 161 8.49 2.18 1.85
CA VAL A 161 8.63 0.99 1.02
C VAL A 161 7.75 1.12 -0.20
N LEU A 162 8.20 0.57 -1.31
CA LEU A 162 7.43 0.41 -2.54
C LEU A 162 7.78 -0.91 -3.20
N GLU A 163 6.87 -1.42 -4.02
CA GLU A 163 7.11 -2.60 -4.85
C GLU A 163 7.59 -2.20 -6.24
N ALA A 164 8.48 -2.99 -6.82
CA ALA A 164 8.98 -2.81 -8.18
C ALA A 164 9.24 -4.14 -8.89
N ALA A 165 8.95 -4.20 -10.17
CA ALA A 165 9.24 -5.37 -10.98
C ALA A 165 10.74 -5.56 -11.18
N LEU A 166 11.21 -6.82 -11.18
CA LEU A 166 12.60 -7.16 -11.47
C LEU A 166 12.99 -6.66 -12.87
N ASN A 167 12.10 -6.88 -13.84
CA ASN A 167 12.23 -6.37 -15.22
C ASN A 167 10.84 -6.21 -15.86
N THR A 168 10.79 -5.55 -17.01
CA THR A 168 9.54 -5.28 -17.73
C THR A 168 8.90 -6.53 -18.36
N LYS A 169 9.71 -7.54 -18.73
CA LYS A 169 9.21 -8.76 -19.38
C LYS A 169 8.41 -9.63 -18.44
N ASN A 170 8.85 -9.72 -17.18
CA ASN A 170 8.27 -10.57 -16.15
C ASN A 170 7.26 -9.85 -15.25
N SER A 171 6.96 -8.59 -15.52
CA SER A 171 6.00 -7.83 -14.74
C SER A 171 4.58 -8.35 -14.90
N LEU A 172 3.83 -8.41 -13.79
CA LEU A 172 2.41 -8.75 -13.78
C LEU A 172 1.57 -7.70 -14.55
N TYR A 173 2.02 -6.46 -14.58
CA TYR A 173 1.28 -5.33 -15.17
C TYR A 173 2.02 -4.72 -16.36
N LYS A 174 1.24 -4.28 -17.37
CA LYS A 174 1.76 -3.40 -18.41
C LYS A 174 2.21 -2.08 -17.82
N LYS A 175 3.31 -1.52 -18.37
CA LYS A 175 3.84 -0.20 -17.93
C LYS A 175 4.18 -0.13 -16.43
N ASN A 176 4.45 -1.27 -15.79
CA ASN A 176 5.03 -1.27 -14.46
C ASN A 176 6.45 -0.70 -14.51
N HIS A 177 6.91 -0.17 -13.40
CA HIS A 177 8.29 0.30 -13.25
C HIS A 177 9.19 -0.82 -12.73
N THR A 178 10.45 -0.72 -13.08
CA THR A 178 11.48 -1.67 -12.68
C THR A 178 12.20 -1.22 -11.41
N ILE A 179 12.91 -2.16 -10.76
CA ILE A 179 13.83 -1.84 -9.65
C ILE A 179 14.84 -0.78 -10.07
N LYS A 180 15.37 -0.84 -11.30
CA LYS A 180 16.33 0.14 -11.83
C LYS A 180 15.75 1.55 -11.86
N GLU A 181 14.52 1.71 -12.36
CA GLU A 181 13.83 2.99 -12.41
C GLU A 181 13.48 3.51 -11.02
N ALA A 182 13.01 2.64 -10.12
CA ALA A 182 12.74 3.01 -8.73
C ALA A 182 14.02 3.47 -8.00
N LYS A 183 15.13 2.73 -8.12
CA LYS A 183 16.43 3.09 -7.56
C LYS A 183 16.91 4.44 -8.09
N PHE A 184 16.86 4.65 -9.40
CA PHE A 184 17.24 5.93 -10.02
C PHE A 184 16.42 7.10 -9.44
N PHE A 185 15.08 6.95 -9.37
CA PHE A 185 14.22 7.99 -8.83
C PHE A 185 14.52 8.29 -7.36
N LEU A 186 14.68 7.26 -6.53
CA LEU A 186 14.98 7.39 -5.11
C LEU A 186 16.32 8.09 -4.88
N THR A 187 17.38 7.68 -5.58
CA THR A 187 18.72 8.27 -5.47
C THR A 187 18.73 9.74 -5.92
N LYS A 188 18.09 10.06 -7.06
CA LYS A 188 17.92 11.43 -7.54
C LYS A 188 17.22 12.34 -6.51
N ASN A 189 16.31 11.79 -5.71
CA ASN A 189 15.61 12.50 -4.64
C ASN A 189 16.28 12.38 -3.27
N LYS A 190 17.58 12.00 -3.23
CA LYS A 190 18.43 11.95 -2.03
C LYS A 190 17.97 10.92 -0.99
N PHE A 191 17.28 9.86 -1.41
CA PHE A 191 17.00 8.70 -0.57
C PHE A 191 18.14 7.68 -0.64
N LYS A 192 18.38 7.00 0.47
CA LYS A 192 19.18 5.78 0.55
C LYS A 192 18.26 4.56 0.55
N ILE A 193 18.72 3.51 -0.08
CA ILE A 193 18.04 2.20 -0.05
C ILE A 193 18.67 1.40 1.07
N SER A 194 17.85 0.96 2.02
CA SER A 194 18.31 0.15 3.17
C SER A 194 18.26 -1.33 2.86
N LYS A 195 17.27 -1.76 2.05
CA LYS A 195 17.03 -3.17 1.75
C LYS A 195 16.25 -3.33 0.46
N ILE A 196 16.51 -4.42 -0.24
CA ILE A 196 15.65 -4.93 -1.33
C ILE A 196 15.42 -6.41 -1.02
N GLU A 197 14.16 -6.82 -0.94
CA GLU A 197 13.80 -8.20 -0.60
C GLU A 197 12.65 -8.72 -1.45
N ASP A 198 12.50 -10.01 -1.49
CA ASP A 198 11.37 -10.67 -2.12
C ASP A 198 10.06 -10.28 -1.42
N ILE A 199 9.00 -10.11 -2.19
CA ILE A 199 7.65 -9.89 -1.65
C ILE A 199 7.20 -11.15 -0.93
N ASP A 200 7.41 -12.30 -1.56
CA ASP A 200 7.13 -13.63 -1.04
C ASP A 200 8.13 -14.64 -1.61
N GLU A 201 8.34 -15.78 -0.94
CA GLU A 201 9.23 -16.85 -1.39
C GLU A 201 8.87 -17.40 -2.78
N ASN A 202 7.58 -17.30 -3.16
CA ASN A 202 7.05 -17.74 -4.44
C ASN A 202 6.98 -16.62 -5.49
N ILE A 203 7.14 -15.33 -5.08
CA ILE A 203 7.07 -14.16 -5.96
C ILE A 203 8.47 -13.59 -6.14
N LYS A 204 9.19 -14.07 -7.16
CA LYS A 204 10.56 -13.66 -7.47
C LYS A 204 10.64 -12.50 -8.47
N ASN A 205 9.56 -12.23 -9.19
CA ASN A 205 9.51 -11.24 -10.27
C ASN A 205 9.31 -9.79 -9.79
N GLU A 206 8.94 -9.61 -8.53
CA GLU A 206 8.74 -8.31 -7.89
C GLU A 206 9.47 -8.27 -6.55
N LYS A 207 9.93 -7.09 -6.15
CA LYS A 207 10.70 -6.86 -4.92
C LYS A 207 10.18 -5.66 -4.15
N ASN A 208 10.26 -5.75 -2.82
CA ASN A 208 10.10 -4.63 -1.93
C ASN A 208 11.39 -3.82 -1.84
N ILE A 209 11.33 -2.51 -2.08
CA ILE A 209 12.44 -1.56 -1.96
C ILE A 209 12.19 -0.67 -0.76
N PHE A 210 13.00 -0.83 0.29
CA PHE A 210 12.96 0.01 1.50
C PHE A 210 13.91 1.17 1.36
N PHE A 211 13.42 2.39 1.62
CA PHE A 211 14.18 3.62 1.44
C PHE A 211 14.02 4.60 2.61
N TYR A 212 15.01 5.48 2.80
CA TYR A 212 15.01 6.50 3.85
C TYR A 212 15.89 7.69 3.51
N LYS A 213 15.67 8.84 4.18
CA LYS A 213 16.55 10.02 4.12
C LYS A 213 17.56 10.03 5.24
N LYS A 214 18.85 10.23 4.90
CA LYS A 214 19.98 10.18 5.84
C LYS A 214 19.93 11.26 6.94
N ASN A 215 19.39 12.44 6.65
CA ASN A 215 19.50 13.64 7.48
C ASN A 215 18.25 13.92 8.34
N TYR A 216 17.54 12.88 8.78
CA TYR A 216 16.46 13.05 9.74
C TYR A 216 16.86 12.50 11.10
N PRO A 217 17.31 13.37 12.03
CA PRO A 217 17.95 12.96 13.29
C PRO A 217 17.02 12.29 14.31
N ASN A 218 15.70 12.37 14.14
CA ASN A 218 14.72 11.80 15.06
C ASN A 218 13.66 10.99 14.33
N LEU A 219 14.06 9.90 13.68
CA LEU A 219 13.14 8.81 13.38
C LEU A 219 12.69 8.19 14.71
N LYS A 220 11.77 8.81 15.43
CA LYS A 220 10.99 8.08 16.44
C LYS A 220 10.57 6.78 15.75
N LYS A 221 10.97 5.65 16.35
CA LYS A 221 10.80 4.32 15.78
C LYS A 221 9.31 4.10 15.51
N ILE A 222 8.85 4.37 14.28
CA ILE A 222 7.54 3.88 13.87
C ILE A 222 7.65 2.37 13.96
N ASN A 223 6.81 1.79 14.77
CA ASN A 223 6.77 0.34 14.94
C ASN A 223 6.13 -0.28 13.71
N ILE A 224 6.98 -0.71 12.76
CA ILE A 224 6.61 -1.40 11.52
C ILE A 224 6.95 -2.89 11.56
N LYS A 225 7.42 -3.39 12.74
CA LYS A 225 7.68 -4.81 12.90
C LYS A 225 6.35 -5.58 12.98
N TYR A 226 5.86 -6.00 11.86
CA TYR A 226 4.86 -7.04 11.73
C TYR A 226 5.14 -7.79 10.44
N ASN A 227 4.82 -9.07 10.42
CA ASN A 227 5.08 -9.91 9.27
C ASN A 227 3.88 -9.83 8.30
N LEU A 228 3.91 -8.86 7.37
CA LEU A 228 2.90 -8.68 6.32
C LEU A 228 2.53 -10.01 5.62
N ARG A 229 3.53 -10.88 5.41
CA ARG A 229 3.35 -12.19 4.75
C ARG A 229 2.38 -13.12 5.49
N TYR A 230 2.42 -13.12 6.80
CA TYR A 230 1.54 -13.94 7.62
C TYR A 230 0.07 -13.51 7.49
N TYR A 231 -0.17 -12.21 7.36
CA TYR A 231 -1.52 -11.64 7.27
C TYR A 231 -2.18 -11.87 5.92
N ASN A 232 -1.45 -11.75 4.84
CA ASN A 232 -1.98 -12.01 3.49
C ASN A 232 -2.40 -13.48 3.31
N ARG A 233 -1.67 -14.44 3.89
CA ARG A 233 -2.06 -15.87 3.88
C ARG A 233 -3.37 -16.15 4.64
N ILE A 234 -3.56 -15.53 5.81
CA ILE A 234 -4.78 -15.77 6.62
C ILE A 234 -6.01 -15.11 5.99
N ILE A 235 -5.82 -14.00 5.26
CA ILE A 235 -6.91 -13.24 4.63
C ILE A 235 -7.31 -13.85 3.30
N SER A 236 -6.38 -14.46 2.56
CA SER A 236 -6.67 -15.17 1.30
C SER A 236 -7.50 -16.43 1.53
N ASP A 237 -7.41 -17.01 2.73
CA ASP A 237 -8.24 -18.13 3.14
C ASP A 237 -9.66 -17.63 3.45
N ARG A 238 -10.48 -17.54 2.41
CA ARG A 238 -11.87 -17.04 2.41
C ARG A 238 -12.85 -17.89 3.23
N THR A 239 -12.38 -18.73 4.12
CA THR A 239 -13.27 -19.49 5.01
C THR A 239 -13.84 -18.56 6.08
N ASN A 240 -15.11 -18.38 5.96
CA ASN A 240 -16.03 -17.43 6.63
C ASN A 240 -16.21 -17.66 8.15
N SER A 241 -15.22 -18.11 8.92
CA SER A 241 -15.42 -18.31 10.34
C SER A 241 -14.98 -17.09 11.15
N LYS A 242 -15.91 -16.61 11.97
CA LYS A 242 -15.70 -15.58 13.01
C LYS A 242 -14.50 -15.94 13.88
N ASP A 243 -14.29 -17.22 14.12
CA ASP A 243 -13.22 -17.79 14.95
C ASP A 243 -11.84 -17.66 14.31
N LYS A 244 -11.71 -17.80 12.99
CA LYS A 244 -10.44 -17.59 12.29
C LYS A 244 -9.98 -16.12 12.35
N PHE A 245 -10.91 -15.18 12.24
CA PHE A 245 -10.59 -13.76 12.38
C PHE A 245 -10.21 -13.39 13.83
N ILE A 246 -10.87 -13.98 14.82
CA ILE A 246 -10.55 -13.80 16.24
C ILE A 246 -9.20 -14.42 16.57
N ASN A 247 -8.92 -15.64 16.11
CA ASN A 247 -7.62 -16.30 16.26
C ASN A 247 -6.49 -15.53 15.54
N PHE A 248 -6.79 -14.93 14.41
CA PHE A 248 -5.88 -14.02 13.74
C PHE A 248 -5.58 -12.80 14.59
N LEU A 249 -6.60 -12.11 15.10
CA LEU A 249 -6.40 -10.92 15.95
C LEU A 249 -5.64 -11.25 17.25
N SER A 250 -5.89 -12.42 17.88
CA SER A 250 -5.19 -12.84 19.10
C SER A 250 -3.68 -13.09 18.89
N LYS A 251 -3.28 -13.50 17.67
CA LYS A 251 -1.88 -13.68 17.30
C LYS A 251 -1.18 -12.37 16.89
N LEU A 252 -1.94 -11.34 16.60
CA LEU A 252 -1.48 -10.04 16.14
C LEU A 252 -1.08 -9.11 17.29
N PHE A 253 -1.75 -9.27 18.39
CA PHE A 253 -1.72 -8.40 19.55
C PHE A 253 -1.39 -9.16 20.85
#